data_8e427b09d7942700f6c50167ee3b9232
#
_entry.id   8e427b09d7942700f6c50167ee3b9232
#
_cell.length_a   1.000
_cell.length_b   1.000
_cell.length_c   1.000
_cell.angle_alpha   90.00
_cell.angle_beta   90.00
_cell.angle_gamma   90.00
#
_symmetry.space_group_name_H-M   'P 1'
#
loop_
_entity.id
_entity.type
_entity.pdbx_description
1 polymer ?
#
loop_
_entity_poly.entity_id
_entity_poly.type
_entity_poly.pdbx_seq_one_letter_code
_entity_poly.pdbx_strand_id
1 'polypeptide(L)'
;MLAGLPHAALAQRASENVTTQSSDAFGRAVGSEKSGLYTADDVRGFNPVEAGNVRLEGLYFDQIDQVSNRLIDTTTIRVGPASQRYPFPAPTGLVDYSLTKPHARPSYSLTIDNGSTSALGLGGSAEFKQPLDGERLGLSGGIGLREIHKPEGGGGHFRTFGGTLAWHPAPAAEVLVFAGDFLVRSDEARPTLFLTGTAGPPKLKRGEDLSQRWTERSADTWLWGGIAKLPLIAGLRLESGLFYTRRDLHTAFADLYTGVRADGLTSGHRIVADAGSFDASLSGETRLVKAWQSGALSQQLTLSLRGRHKVRRFGGTASFQFGPSSLNARTVLPEPAYAISPKSRDRVDQLTYGLAWSLVSAHGFSLDAGLSRTSYTKAINFADPLLGDVVTRDRPITWNVSGSIVLGKGVSLYAGASQGQEEALVAPDVAVNRSEAPPAIHTRQLEGGVKLALAAHITLIAGAFSITKPYYNLDAGLRYRPLGSLNNRGVELSLTGQIVPGLSVVGGLLLLNPRISGEAVRSGQIGPRPIGQVRHHGVLNFDWRLRAGTSPWSFDLGIENFSSRVGNSANTLSAAPRTSVNLGARYRFQHGRGTFLLRPLLQNAFNNYGWQVSTSGGWTYTSPRAVTLQLVSDF
;
A
#
# COMPACT_ATOMS: atom_id res chain seq x y z
N MET A 1 -23.30 -27.94 32.35
CA MET A 1 -23.53 -28.35 30.97
C MET A 1 -24.33 -27.26 30.28
N LEU A 2 -23.68 -26.33 29.63
CA LEU A 2 -24.29 -25.39 28.70
C LEU A 2 -23.68 -25.73 27.34
N ALA A 3 -24.47 -26.44 26.53
CA ALA A 3 -24.12 -26.77 25.17
C ALA A 3 -23.94 -25.49 24.38
N GLY A 4 -22.71 -25.22 23.96
CA GLY A 4 -22.40 -24.17 23.01
C GLY A 4 -23.13 -24.45 21.70
N LEU A 5 -24.05 -23.57 21.34
CA LEU A 5 -24.63 -23.54 20.00
C LEU A 5 -23.49 -23.36 19.02
N PRO A 6 -23.41 -24.15 17.95
CA PRO A 6 -22.41 -23.96 16.92
C PRO A 6 -22.60 -22.55 16.34
N HIS A 7 -21.59 -21.71 16.46
CA HIS A 7 -21.55 -20.46 15.73
C HIS A 7 -21.70 -20.84 14.26
N ALA A 8 -22.83 -20.48 13.66
CA ALA A 8 -23.00 -20.59 12.22
C ALA A 8 -21.79 -19.88 11.59
N ALA A 9 -21.06 -20.58 10.74
CA ALA A 9 -20.00 -19.99 9.94
C ALA A 9 -20.65 -18.85 9.16
N LEU A 10 -20.43 -17.63 9.62
CA LEU A 10 -21.02 -16.45 9.03
C LEU A 10 -20.40 -16.30 7.63
N ALA A 11 -21.25 -16.16 6.68
CA ALA A 11 -20.97 -15.84 5.32
C ALA A 11 -20.03 -14.62 5.25
N GLN A 12 -19.03 -14.69 4.40
CA GLN A 12 -17.75 -14.05 4.56
C GLN A 12 -17.75 -12.54 4.39
N ARG A 13 -18.38 -12.02 3.33
CA ARG A 13 -18.33 -10.59 3.00
C ARG A 13 -19.24 -9.73 3.88
N ALA A 14 -20.41 -10.24 4.23
CA ALA A 14 -21.34 -9.52 5.11
C ALA A 14 -20.84 -9.40 6.56
N SER A 15 -19.87 -10.24 6.97
CA SER A 15 -19.26 -10.19 8.30
C SER A 15 -17.97 -9.35 8.36
N GLU A 16 -17.44 -8.90 7.23
CA GLU A 16 -16.23 -8.07 7.17
C GLU A 16 -16.42 -6.78 7.96
N ASN A 17 -15.44 -6.47 8.80
CA ASN A 17 -15.39 -5.24 9.55
C ASN A 17 -13.95 -5.00 10.00
N VAL A 18 -13.27 -4.08 9.31
CA VAL A 18 -11.86 -3.80 9.55
C VAL A 18 -11.62 -3.26 10.96
N THR A 19 -12.55 -2.46 11.52
CA THR A 19 -12.39 -1.87 12.85
C THR A 19 -12.38 -2.93 13.94
N THR A 20 -13.26 -3.93 13.84
CA THR A 20 -13.32 -5.03 14.83
C THR A 20 -12.21 -6.07 14.64
N GLN A 21 -11.62 -6.16 13.45
CA GLN A 21 -10.57 -7.12 13.12
C GLN A 21 -9.15 -6.57 13.26
N SER A 22 -8.99 -5.28 13.55
CA SER A 22 -7.67 -4.64 13.71
C SER A 22 -7.07 -4.92 15.08
N SER A 23 -5.84 -5.41 15.12
CA SER A 23 -5.05 -5.64 16.34
C SER A 23 -4.22 -4.44 16.78
N ASP A 24 -4.00 -3.51 15.86
CA ASP A 24 -3.35 -2.23 16.06
C ASP A 24 -3.93 -1.20 15.08
N ALA A 25 -3.55 0.06 15.24
CA ALA A 25 -3.96 1.16 14.36
C ALA A 25 -2.89 1.53 13.32
N PHE A 26 -1.95 0.65 13.03
CA PHE A 26 -0.91 0.96 12.03
C PHE A 26 -1.45 0.85 10.61
N GLY A 27 -2.15 -0.21 10.27
CA GLY A 27 -2.82 -0.29 8.99
C GLY A 27 -3.30 -1.70 8.66
N ARG A 28 -4.59 -1.80 8.36
CA ARG A 28 -5.23 -3.04 7.91
C ARG A 28 -6.27 -2.75 6.83
N ALA A 29 -6.34 -3.63 5.86
CA ALA A 29 -7.45 -3.66 4.91
C ALA A 29 -8.08 -5.06 4.88
N VAL A 30 -9.40 -5.12 4.80
CA VAL A 30 -10.20 -6.34 4.70
C VAL A 30 -11.29 -6.09 3.68
N GLY A 31 -11.27 -6.83 2.59
CA GLY A 31 -12.17 -6.57 1.46
C GLY A 31 -12.06 -5.14 0.93
N SER A 32 -13.14 -4.37 1.00
CA SER A 32 -13.18 -2.97 0.58
C SER A 32 -12.88 -1.96 1.70
N GLU A 33 -12.73 -2.42 2.94
CA GLU A 33 -12.55 -1.57 4.11
C GLU A 33 -11.08 -1.39 4.45
N LYS A 34 -10.72 -0.18 4.91
CA LYS A 34 -9.37 0.17 5.37
C LYS A 34 -9.45 0.89 6.70
N SER A 35 -8.50 0.63 7.59
CA SER A 35 -8.36 1.29 8.88
C SER A 35 -6.90 1.43 9.26
N GLY A 36 -6.58 2.46 10.05
CA GLY A 36 -5.25 2.72 10.58
C GLY A 36 -4.51 3.87 9.90
N LEU A 37 -3.34 4.21 10.45
CA LEU A 37 -2.49 5.33 10.05
C LEU A 37 -1.85 5.15 8.67
N TYR A 38 -1.56 3.92 8.27
CA TYR A 38 -0.71 3.59 7.14
C TYR A 38 -1.47 2.84 6.07
N THR A 39 -1.04 3.05 4.83
CA THR A 39 -1.48 2.30 3.66
C THR A 39 -0.29 1.57 3.04
N ALA A 40 -0.53 0.74 2.04
CA ALA A 40 0.55 0.10 1.30
C ALA A 40 1.49 1.10 0.61
N ASP A 41 1.00 2.31 0.33
CA ASP A 41 1.74 3.35 -0.39
C ASP A 41 2.33 4.44 0.53
N ASP A 42 1.95 4.47 1.81
CA ASP A 42 2.47 5.47 2.78
C ASP A 42 2.61 4.87 4.17
N VAL A 43 3.86 4.66 4.59
CA VAL A 43 4.25 4.21 5.93
C VAL A 43 5.36 5.11 6.44
N ARG A 44 5.10 5.87 7.52
CA ARG A 44 6.08 6.79 8.13
C ARG A 44 6.66 7.81 7.12
N GLY A 45 5.88 8.17 6.07
CA GLY A 45 6.29 9.06 4.99
C GLY A 45 7.13 8.39 3.89
N PHE A 46 7.10 7.06 3.78
CA PHE A 46 7.75 6.27 2.74
C PHE A 46 6.75 5.35 2.05
N ASN A 47 7.05 4.93 0.83
CA ASN A 47 6.25 3.96 0.09
C ASN A 47 6.91 2.56 0.15
N PRO A 48 6.42 1.63 0.97
CA PRO A 48 7.03 0.31 1.09
C PRO A 48 6.83 -0.57 -0.14
N VAL A 49 5.76 -0.39 -0.93
CA VAL A 49 5.56 -1.13 -2.18
C VAL A 49 6.65 -0.75 -3.18
N GLU A 50 6.87 0.53 -3.40
CA GLU A 50 7.93 1.01 -4.29
C GLU A 50 9.33 0.68 -3.76
N ALA A 51 9.51 0.62 -2.43
CA ALA A 51 10.76 0.19 -1.79
C ALA A 51 11.04 -1.32 -1.92
N GLY A 52 10.10 -2.12 -2.44
CA GLY A 52 10.23 -3.58 -2.56
C GLY A 52 10.02 -4.34 -1.24
N ASN A 53 9.32 -3.71 -0.29
CA ASN A 53 9.08 -4.26 1.06
C ASN A 53 7.72 -4.95 1.17
N VAL A 54 7.37 -5.76 0.17
CA VAL A 54 6.10 -6.48 0.11
C VAL A 54 6.31 -7.97 0.40
N ARG A 55 5.30 -8.55 1.04
CA ARG A 55 5.20 -9.99 1.33
C ARG A 55 3.86 -10.51 0.86
N LEU A 56 3.86 -11.77 0.45
CA LEU A 56 2.65 -12.53 0.16
C LEU A 56 2.68 -13.80 1.00
N GLU A 57 1.71 -13.98 1.88
CA GLU A 57 1.71 -15.05 2.90
C GLU A 57 2.99 -15.08 3.76
N GLY A 58 3.58 -13.90 4.00
CA GLY A 58 4.80 -13.74 4.76
C GLY A 58 6.10 -13.91 3.96
N LEU A 59 6.09 -14.34 2.70
CA LEU A 59 7.27 -14.57 1.86
C LEU A 59 7.54 -13.38 0.94
N TYR A 60 8.81 -13.16 0.60
CA TYR A 60 9.23 -12.03 -0.26
C TYR A 60 8.56 -12.08 -1.62
N PHE A 61 7.94 -10.97 -1.98
CA PHE A 61 7.20 -10.75 -3.20
C PHE A 61 7.56 -9.38 -3.81
N ASP A 62 7.96 -9.34 -5.08
CA ASP A 62 8.25 -8.11 -5.81
C ASP A 62 7.00 -7.67 -6.58
N GLN A 63 6.24 -6.75 -5.98
CA GLN A 63 5.02 -6.22 -6.55
C GLN A 63 5.34 -5.19 -7.64
N ILE A 64 4.80 -5.39 -8.84
CA ILE A 64 5.01 -4.47 -9.98
C ILE A 64 3.91 -3.41 -10.05
N ASP A 65 2.65 -3.78 -9.86
CA ASP A 65 1.48 -2.91 -9.92
C ASP A 65 0.40 -3.42 -8.94
N GLN A 66 -0.81 -2.95 -9.07
CA GLN A 66 -1.93 -3.35 -8.21
C GLN A 66 -2.20 -4.86 -8.30
N VAL A 67 -2.40 -5.48 -7.15
CA VAL A 67 -2.82 -6.89 -7.04
C VAL A 67 -4.34 -6.97 -7.03
N SER A 68 -4.89 -7.98 -7.69
CA SER A 68 -6.33 -8.21 -7.70
C SER A 68 -6.89 -8.35 -6.27
N ASN A 69 -7.87 -7.53 -5.94
CA ASN A 69 -8.56 -7.61 -4.65
C ASN A 69 -9.51 -8.83 -4.54
N ARG A 70 -9.61 -9.65 -5.61
CA ARG A 70 -10.29 -10.95 -5.58
C ARG A 70 -9.36 -12.07 -5.12
N LEU A 71 -8.05 -11.81 -5.21
CA LEU A 71 -7.00 -12.72 -4.76
C LEU A 71 -6.60 -12.46 -3.30
N ILE A 72 -6.69 -11.21 -2.84
CA ILE A 72 -6.24 -10.79 -1.51
C ILE A 72 -7.43 -10.72 -0.54
N ASP A 73 -7.31 -11.45 0.57
CA ASP A 73 -8.25 -11.42 1.69
C ASP A 73 -7.96 -10.24 2.63
N THR A 74 -6.71 -10.12 3.08
CA THR A 74 -6.29 -9.03 3.96
C THR A 74 -4.96 -8.42 3.55
N THR A 75 -4.81 -7.13 3.87
CA THR A 75 -3.53 -6.42 3.82
C THR A 75 -3.20 -5.95 5.23
N THR A 76 -1.98 -6.22 5.70
CA THR A 76 -1.50 -5.79 7.02
C THR A 76 -0.20 -4.99 6.86
N ILE A 77 -0.17 -3.80 7.46
CA ILE A 77 1.05 -2.99 7.55
C ILE A 77 1.77 -3.35 8.84
N ARG A 78 3.04 -3.75 8.73
CA ARG A 78 3.85 -4.17 9.88
C ARG A 78 4.94 -3.15 10.17
N VAL A 79 4.82 -2.49 11.31
CA VAL A 79 5.80 -1.56 11.89
C VAL A 79 5.85 -1.76 13.40
N GLY A 80 6.89 -1.26 14.07
CA GLY A 80 7.03 -1.37 15.52
C GLY A 80 6.90 -2.80 16.02
N PRO A 81 6.11 -3.06 17.09
CA PRO A 81 5.92 -4.41 17.63
C PRO A 81 5.34 -5.41 16.64
N ALA A 82 4.58 -4.95 15.62
CA ALA A 82 4.01 -5.81 14.60
C ALA A 82 5.06 -6.37 13.62
N SER A 83 6.23 -5.74 13.51
CA SER A 83 7.37 -6.22 12.72
C SER A 83 8.31 -7.16 13.50
N GLN A 84 8.20 -7.20 14.82
CA GLN A 84 8.97 -8.14 15.65
C GLN A 84 8.59 -9.58 15.32
N ARG A 85 9.53 -10.50 15.44
CA ARG A 85 9.43 -11.91 15.03
C ARG A 85 9.32 -12.10 13.50
N TYR A 86 9.42 -11.02 12.72
CA TYR A 86 9.60 -11.14 11.29
C TYR A 86 11.09 -11.34 11.01
N PRO A 87 11.54 -12.43 10.34
CA PRO A 87 12.97 -12.78 10.26
C PRO A 87 13.83 -11.68 9.67
N PHE A 88 13.29 -10.95 8.68
CA PHE A 88 13.99 -9.89 7.94
C PHE A 88 13.05 -8.71 7.75
N PRO A 89 12.83 -7.87 8.80
CA PRO A 89 12.01 -6.67 8.70
C PRO A 89 12.67 -5.64 7.76
N ALA A 90 11.87 -4.73 7.25
CA ALA A 90 12.34 -3.63 6.42
C ALA A 90 12.28 -2.31 7.20
N PRO A 91 13.28 -1.42 7.06
CA PRO A 91 13.31 -0.15 7.79
C PRO A 91 12.10 0.76 7.57
N THR A 92 11.52 0.77 6.38
CA THR A 92 10.33 1.59 6.04
C THR A 92 9.00 0.86 6.28
N GLY A 93 9.02 -0.29 6.96
CA GLY A 93 7.85 -1.13 7.21
C GLY A 93 7.62 -2.16 6.11
N LEU A 94 6.72 -3.11 6.40
CA LEU A 94 6.34 -4.19 5.48
C LEU A 94 4.86 -4.11 5.15
N VAL A 95 4.51 -4.40 3.91
CA VAL A 95 3.16 -4.71 3.46
C VAL A 95 3.03 -6.22 3.31
N ASP A 96 2.14 -6.83 4.06
CA ASP A 96 1.92 -8.28 4.05
C ASP A 96 0.50 -8.60 3.57
N TYR A 97 0.41 -9.27 2.42
CA TYR A 97 -0.84 -9.72 1.81
C TYR A 97 -1.13 -11.16 2.21
N SER A 98 -2.37 -11.42 2.61
CA SER A 98 -2.89 -12.78 2.77
C SER A 98 -3.84 -13.12 1.63
N LEU A 99 -3.71 -14.33 1.09
CA LEU A 99 -4.55 -14.82 -0.01
C LEU A 99 -5.95 -15.19 0.47
N THR A 100 -6.93 -15.01 -0.40
CA THR A 100 -8.26 -15.57 -0.21
C THR A 100 -8.18 -17.10 -0.31
N LYS A 101 -8.51 -17.81 0.77
CA LYS A 101 -8.45 -19.28 0.86
C LYS A 101 -9.85 -19.89 0.96
N PRO A 102 -10.05 -21.11 0.46
CA PRO A 102 -11.29 -21.84 0.66
C PRO A 102 -11.51 -22.18 2.15
N HIS A 103 -12.74 -22.41 2.53
CA HIS A 103 -13.15 -22.86 3.87
C HIS A 103 -13.70 -24.28 3.82
N ALA A 104 -13.89 -24.89 4.99
CA ALA A 104 -14.50 -26.22 5.14
C ALA A 104 -15.94 -26.30 4.60
N ARG A 105 -16.65 -25.19 4.46
CA ARG A 105 -18.01 -25.10 3.92
C ARG A 105 -18.04 -24.25 2.66
N PRO A 106 -18.87 -24.60 1.67
CA PRO A 106 -19.11 -23.75 0.51
C PRO A 106 -19.64 -22.39 0.94
N SER A 107 -19.20 -21.32 0.28
CA SER A 107 -19.77 -19.99 0.42
C SER A 107 -19.69 -19.23 -0.89
N TYR A 108 -20.72 -18.45 -1.18
CA TYR A 108 -20.84 -17.63 -2.37
C TYR A 108 -21.22 -16.23 -1.94
N SER A 109 -20.54 -15.22 -2.46
CA SER A 109 -20.80 -13.82 -2.15
C SER A 109 -21.04 -13.03 -3.41
N LEU A 110 -22.08 -12.21 -3.42
CA LEU A 110 -22.35 -11.22 -4.45
C LEU A 110 -22.34 -9.84 -3.81
N THR A 111 -21.58 -8.91 -4.38
CA THR A 111 -21.53 -7.52 -3.94
C THR A 111 -21.90 -6.59 -5.10
N ILE A 112 -22.75 -5.61 -4.84
CA ILE A 112 -23.08 -4.51 -5.75
C ILE A 112 -22.91 -3.20 -4.99
N ASP A 113 -22.27 -2.21 -5.59
CA ASP A 113 -22.09 -0.88 -5.00
C ASP A 113 -22.06 0.22 -6.06
N ASN A 114 -22.31 1.47 -5.64
CA ASN A 114 -22.26 2.64 -6.51
C ASN A 114 -20.99 3.48 -6.32
N GLY A 115 -19.91 2.89 -5.83
CA GLY A 115 -18.65 3.61 -5.70
C GLY A 115 -17.76 3.17 -4.55
N SER A 116 -16.65 3.87 -4.41
CA SER A 116 -15.64 3.67 -3.37
C SER A 116 -15.33 4.98 -2.66
N THR A 117 -14.43 4.96 -1.69
CA THR A 117 -13.95 6.15 -0.97
C THR A 117 -13.26 7.19 -1.86
N SER A 118 -12.84 6.84 -3.06
CA SER A 118 -12.10 7.73 -3.96
C SER A 118 -12.86 8.11 -5.23
N ALA A 119 -13.90 7.35 -5.62
CA ALA A 119 -14.65 7.62 -6.85
C ALA A 119 -16.04 7.00 -6.78
N LEU A 120 -17.03 7.69 -7.33
CA LEU A 120 -18.36 7.14 -7.59
C LEU A 120 -18.33 6.26 -8.84
N GLY A 121 -19.35 5.43 -9.03
CA GLY A 121 -19.52 4.58 -10.20
C GLY A 121 -20.17 3.24 -9.82
N LEU A 122 -20.58 2.47 -10.79
CA LEU A 122 -21.19 1.18 -10.55
C LEU A 122 -20.12 0.10 -10.42
N GLY A 123 -20.19 -0.68 -9.35
CA GLY A 123 -19.33 -1.83 -9.11
C GLY A 123 -20.11 -3.08 -8.78
N GLY A 124 -19.58 -4.21 -9.18
CA GLY A 124 -20.12 -5.51 -8.79
C GLY A 124 -19.02 -6.56 -8.72
N SER A 125 -19.19 -7.54 -7.84
CA SER A 125 -18.31 -8.69 -7.76
C SER A 125 -19.06 -9.94 -7.33
N ALA A 126 -18.59 -11.09 -7.84
CA ALA A 126 -19.01 -12.41 -7.43
C ALA A 126 -17.79 -13.21 -6.97
N GLU A 127 -17.94 -13.92 -5.85
CA GLU A 127 -16.87 -14.69 -5.23
C GLU A 127 -17.42 -16.02 -4.71
N PHE A 128 -16.54 -17.02 -4.71
CA PHE A 128 -16.87 -18.33 -4.17
C PHE A 128 -15.69 -18.90 -3.37
N LYS A 129 -16.03 -19.78 -2.41
CA LYS A 129 -15.12 -20.68 -1.72
C LYS A 129 -15.74 -22.06 -1.69
N GLN A 130 -15.07 -23.02 -2.30
CA GLN A 130 -15.58 -24.35 -2.52
C GLN A 130 -14.59 -25.39 -1.99
N PRO A 131 -14.93 -26.15 -0.92
CA PRO A 131 -14.19 -27.36 -0.59
C PRO A 131 -14.42 -28.41 -1.67
N LEU A 132 -13.35 -29.09 -2.08
CA LEU A 132 -13.38 -30.19 -3.04
C LEU A 132 -13.22 -31.55 -2.36
N ASP A 133 -12.39 -31.62 -1.30
CA ASP A 133 -12.17 -32.78 -0.47
C ASP A 133 -12.07 -32.33 1.02
N GLY A 134 -13.22 -32.03 1.62
CA GLY A 134 -13.29 -31.52 2.99
C GLY A 134 -12.38 -30.30 3.20
N GLU A 135 -11.50 -30.38 4.20
CA GLU A 135 -10.49 -29.35 4.46
C GLU A 135 -9.16 -29.61 3.75
N ARG A 136 -9.01 -30.76 3.07
CA ARG A 136 -7.74 -31.16 2.43
C ARG A 136 -7.51 -30.46 1.11
N LEU A 137 -8.54 -30.23 0.32
CA LEU A 137 -8.46 -29.60 -0.99
C LEU A 137 -9.64 -28.66 -1.17
N GLY A 138 -9.37 -27.44 -1.62
CA GLY A 138 -10.42 -26.48 -1.90
C GLY A 138 -9.98 -25.42 -2.89
N LEU A 139 -10.97 -24.77 -3.51
CA LEU A 139 -10.81 -23.71 -4.48
C LEU A 139 -11.57 -22.47 -4.01
N SER A 140 -10.93 -21.30 -4.11
CA SER A 140 -11.60 -20.02 -3.95
C SER A 140 -11.34 -19.14 -5.17
N GLY A 141 -12.27 -18.24 -5.48
CA GLY A 141 -12.06 -17.32 -6.59
C GLY A 141 -13.14 -16.26 -6.68
N GLY A 142 -12.94 -15.31 -7.56
CA GLY A 142 -13.90 -14.24 -7.79
C GLY A 142 -13.55 -13.37 -8.99
N ILE A 143 -14.58 -12.66 -9.44
CA ILE A 143 -14.48 -11.64 -10.48
C ILE A 143 -15.12 -10.36 -9.98
N GLY A 144 -14.55 -9.22 -10.35
CA GLY A 144 -15.09 -7.90 -10.08
C GLY A 144 -15.03 -7.01 -11.30
N LEU A 145 -16.09 -6.25 -11.50
CA LEU A 145 -16.20 -5.25 -12.55
C LEU A 145 -16.50 -3.91 -11.88
N ARG A 146 -15.91 -2.84 -12.38
CA ARG A 146 -16.14 -1.50 -11.84
C ARG A 146 -15.98 -0.44 -12.92
N GLU A 147 -16.94 0.43 -12.98
CA GLU A 147 -16.84 1.73 -13.63
C GLU A 147 -16.62 2.80 -12.56
N ILE A 148 -15.77 3.76 -12.82
CA ILE A 148 -15.53 4.88 -11.90
C ILE A 148 -15.75 6.22 -12.60
N HIS A 149 -16.16 7.22 -11.79
CA HIS A 149 -16.23 8.62 -12.18
C HIS A 149 -15.41 9.42 -11.18
N LYS A 150 -14.38 10.09 -11.66
CA LYS A 150 -13.44 10.84 -10.83
C LYS A 150 -14.01 12.20 -10.39
N PRO A 151 -13.62 12.72 -9.22
CA PRO A 151 -14.08 14.02 -8.73
C PRO A 151 -13.71 15.20 -9.63
N GLU A 152 -12.66 15.08 -10.38
CA GLU A 152 -12.14 16.05 -11.35
C GLU A 152 -12.68 15.86 -12.76
N GLY A 153 -13.67 15.00 -12.94
CA GLY A 153 -14.15 14.55 -14.25
C GLY A 153 -13.36 13.34 -14.74
N GLY A 154 -13.76 12.83 -15.89
CA GLY A 154 -13.21 11.62 -16.45
C GLY A 154 -13.68 10.34 -15.75
N GLY A 155 -13.41 9.21 -16.35
CA GLY A 155 -13.81 7.90 -15.87
C GLY A 155 -12.80 6.81 -16.15
N GLY A 156 -13.22 5.58 -15.92
CA GLY A 156 -12.42 4.39 -16.25
C GLY A 156 -13.16 3.10 -15.92
N HIS A 157 -12.78 2.03 -16.61
CA HIS A 157 -13.33 0.70 -16.44
C HIS A 157 -12.26 -0.24 -15.88
N PHE A 158 -12.62 -1.04 -14.89
CA PHE A 158 -11.71 -1.95 -14.21
C PHE A 158 -12.34 -3.34 -14.14
N ARG A 159 -11.52 -4.35 -14.40
CA ARG A 159 -11.85 -5.75 -14.15
C ARG A 159 -10.80 -6.35 -13.23
N THR A 160 -11.23 -7.15 -12.29
CA THR A 160 -10.38 -7.94 -11.40
C THR A 160 -10.81 -9.39 -11.43
N PHE A 161 -9.86 -10.29 -11.46
CA PHE A 161 -10.05 -11.72 -11.29
C PHE A 161 -9.04 -12.23 -10.26
N GLY A 162 -9.39 -13.26 -9.50
CA GLY A 162 -8.48 -13.97 -8.61
C GLY A 162 -8.96 -15.36 -8.31
N GLY A 163 -8.04 -16.30 -8.16
CA GLY A 163 -8.34 -17.67 -7.76
C GLY A 163 -7.17 -18.32 -7.02
N THR A 164 -7.48 -19.11 -5.99
CA THR A 164 -6.52 -19.85 -5.17
C THR A 164 -6.99 -21.29 -5.00
N LEU A 165 -6.12 -22.23 -5.37
CA LEU A 165 -6.23 -23.64 -5.02
C LEU A 165 -5.40 -23.87 -3.76
N ALA A 166 -6.04 -24.37 -2.69
CA ALA A 166 -5.37 -24.71 -1.44
C ALA A 166 -5.42 -26.23 -1.22
N TRP A 167 -4.25 -26.82 -0.95
CA TRP A 167 -4.10 -28.23 -0.68
C TRP A 167 -3.33 -28.45 0.62
N HIS A 168 -3.93 -29.23 1.53
CA HIS A 168 -3.36 -29.63 2.82
C HIS A 168 -3.07 -31.13 2.82
N PRO A 169 -1.91 -31.56 2.26
CA PRO A 169 -1.58 -32.98 2.13
C PRO A 169 -1.41 -33.72 3.46
N ALA A 170 -1.03 -32.98 4.52
CA ALA A 170 -0.86 -33.50 5.88
C ALA A 170 -1.15 -32.39 6.90
N PRO A 171 -1.30 -32.70 8.20
CA PRO A 171 -1.41 -31.71 9.26
C PRO A 171 -0.25 -30.72 9.22
N ALA A 172 -0.54 -29.43 9.30
CA ALA A 172 0.42 -28.32 9.18
C ALA A 172 1.15 -28.18 7.84
N ALA A 173 0.82 -28.99 6.82
CA ALA A 173 1.31 -28.83 5.45
C ALA A 173 0.29 -28.01 4.63
N GLU A 174 0.74 -26.99 3.93
CA GLU A 174 -0.08 -26.15 3.06
C GLU A 174 0.62 -25.92 1.73
N VAL A 175 -0.09 -26.15 0.64
CA VAL A 175 0.33 -25.79 -0.71
C VAL A 175 -0.74 -24.92 -1.33
N LEU A 176 -0.36 -23.75 -1.80
CA LEU A 176 -1.23 -22.80 -2.48
C LEU A 176 -0.74 -22.60 -3.91
N VAL A 177 -1.66 -22.65 -4.87
CA VAL A 177 -1.42 -22.22 -6.25
C VAL A 177 -2.46 -21.17 -6.58
N PHE A 178 -2.06 -20.05 -7.15
CA PHE A 178 -2.95 -18.93 -7.36
C PHE A 178 -2.62 -18.15 -8.62
N ALA A 179 -3.65 -17.48 -9.14
CA ALA A 179 -3.52 -16.54 -10.24
C ALA A 179 -4.56 -15.43 -10.10
N GLY A 180 -4.23 -14.24 -10.61
CA GLY A 180 -5.15 -13.12 -10.65
C GLY A 180 -4.75 -12.08 -11.70
N ASP A 181 -5.73 -11.28 -12.11
CA ASP A 181 -5.53 -10.14 -13.00
C ASP A 181 -6.13 -8.85 -12.44
N PHE A 182 -5.59 -7.74 -12.90
CA PHE A 182 -6.14 -6.40 -12.73
C PHE A 182 -6.04 -5.68 -14.08
N LEU A 183 -7.18 -5.48 -14.72
CA LEU A 183 -7.27 -4.87 -16.03
C LEU A 183 -7.85 -3.46 -15.91
N VAL A 184 -7.23 -2.52 -16.61
CA VAL A 184 -7.64 -1.13 -16.69
C VAL A 184 -7.94 -0.79 -18.14
N ARG A 185 -9.07 -0.14 -18.40
CA ARG A 185 -9.46 0.33 -19.72
C ARG A 185 -10.05 1.74 -19.59
N SER A 186 -9.73 2.56 -20.58
CA SER A 186 -10.27 3.93 -20.71
C SER A 186 -10.21 4.74 -19.40
N ASP A 187 -9.13 4.56 -18.62
CA ASP A 187 -8.92 5.30 -17.38
C ASP A 187 -8.29 6.66 -17.73
N GLU A 188 -9.13 7.67 -17.91
CA GLU A 188 -8.72 9.03 -18.29
C GLU A 188 -7.66 9.61 -17.33
N ALA A 189 -6.63 10.24 -17.88
CA ALA A 189 -5.54 10.82 -17.10
C ALA A 189 -6.05 11.92 -16.17
N ARG A 190 -5.60 11.90 -14.93
CA ARG A 190 -5.90 12.95 -13.95
C ARG A 190 -4.99 14.15 -14.17
N PRO A 191 -5.55 15.38 -14.40
CA PRO A 191 -4.75 16.59 -14.48
C PRO A 191 -3.90 16.81 -13.23
N THR A 192 -2.60 17.02 -13.43
CA THR A 192 -1.64 17.26 -12.35
C THR A 192 -1.08 18.66 -12.46
N LEU A 193 -1.20 19.44 -11.38
CA LEU A 193 -0.86 20.86 -11.37
C LEU A 193 0.51 21.08 -10.70
N PHE A 194 1.39 21.83 -11.33
CA PHE A 194 2.65 22.29 -10.76
C PHE A 194 2.60 23.80 -10.57
N LEU A 195 2.45 24.21 -9.31
CA LEU A 195 2.23 25.60 -8.94
C LEU A 195 3.52 26.42 -9.01
N THR A 196 3.38 27.71 -9.28
CA THR A 196 4.47 28.69 -9.26
C THR A 196 4.18 29.83 -8.28
N GLY A 197 5.22 30.56 -7.88
CA GLY A 197 5.09 31.67 -6.94
C GLY A 197 4.92 31.23 -5.49
N THR A 198 4.28 32.08 -4.68
CA THR A 198 4.03 31.87 -3.24
C THR A 198 2.55 31.85 -2.88
N ALA A 199 1.67 32.21 -3.82
CA ALA A 199 0.22 32.11 -3.66
C ALA A 199 -0.21 30.63 -3.68
N GLY A 200 -1.24 30.27 -2.93
CA GLY A 200 -1.78 28.93 -2.89
C GLY A 200 -2.38 28.45 -4.22
N PRO A 201 -2.88 27.23 -4.29
CA PRO A 201 -3.51 26.68 -5.49
C PRO A 201 -4.80 27.44 -5.85
N PRO A 202 -5.19 27.45 -7.15
CA PRO A 202 -6.44 28.07 -7.59
C PRO A 202 -7.65 27.39 -6.97
N LYS A 203 -8.74 28.12 -6.81
CA LYS A 203 -10.01 27.57 -6.37
C LYS A 203 -10.75 26.99 -7.58
N LEU A 204 -10.55 25.69 -7.82
CA LEU A 204 -11.22 25.00 -8.93
C LEU A 204 -12.63 24.55 -8.55
N LYS A 205 -13.52 24.54 -9.54
CA LYS A 205 -14.88 23.99 -9.40
C LYS A 205 -14.78 22.46 -9.38
N ARG A 206 -15.32 21.82 -8.34
CA ARG A 206 -15.36 20.37 -8.24
C ARG A 206 -16.29 19.75 -9.26
N GLY A 207 -15.90 18.61 -9.83
CA GLY A 207 -16.67 17.88 -10.84
C GLY A 207 -16.57 18.49 -12.23
N GLU A 208 -15.75 19.52 -12.43
CA GLU A 208 -15.42 20.03 -13.75
C GLU A 208 -14.28 19.20 -14.33
N ASP A 209 -14.55 18.59 -15.48
CA ASP A 209 -13.58 17.76 -16.19
C ASP A 209 -12.56 18.66 -16.90
N LEU A 210 -11.32 18.66 -16.41
CA LEU A 210 -10.20 19.38 -17.01
C LEU A 210 -9.34 18.47 -17.88
N SER A 211 -9.58 17.14 -17.86
CA SER A 211 -8.83 16.16 -18.64
C SER A 211 -9.21 16.20 -20.13
N GLN A 212 -8.36 15.64 -20.96
CA GLN A 212 -8.68 15.37 -22.35
C GLN A 212 -9.20 13.92 -22.46
N ARG A 213 -10.38 13.71 -23.05
CA ARG A 213 -11.01 12.38 -23.12
C ARG A 213 -10.15 11.32 -23.81
N TRP A 214 -9.28 11.72 -24.71
CA TRP A 214 -8.36 10.82 -25.41
C TRP A 214 -7.13 10.44 -24.57
N THR A 215 -6.90 11.06 -23.42
CA THR A 215 -5.76 10.76 -22.54
C THR A 215 -6.06 9.54 -21.65
N GLU A 216 -6.28 8.40 -22.25
CA GLU A 216 -6.70 7.18 -21.56
C GLU A 216 -5.52 6.27 -21.19
N ARG A 217 -5.57 5.72 -19.98
CA ARG A 217 -4.71 4.61 -19.57
C ARG A 217 -5.40 3.27 -19.84
N SER A 218 -4.65 2.37 -20.50
CA SER A 218 -5.02 0.98 -20.68
C SER A 218 -3.86 0.08 -20.30
N ALA A 219 -4.08 -0.82 -19.35
CA ALA A 219 -3.03 -1.69 -18.82
C ALA A 219 -3.60 -3.03 -18.36
N ASP A 220 -2.79 -4.08 -18.49
CA ASP A 220 -3.07 -5.42 -17.98
C ASP A 220 -2.00 -5.80 -16.95
N THR A 221 -2.42 -6.18 -15.75
CA THR A 221 -1.53 -6.66 -14.71
C THR A 221 -1.89 -8.10 -14.35
N TRP A 222 -0.90 -8.98 -14.36
CA TRP A 222 -1.02 -10.39 -14.04
C TRP A 222 -0.15 -10.75 -12.85
N LEU A 223 -0.69 -11.58 -11.97
CA LEU A 223 0.03 -12.21 -10.88
C LEU A 223 -0.32 -13.69 -10.86
N TRP A 224 0.68 -14.56 -10.82
CA TRP A 224 0.49 -15.97 -10.52
C TRP A 224 1.67 -16.53 -9.74
N GLY A 225 1.45 -17.60 -9.01
CA GLY A 225 2.50 -18.20 -8.21
C GLY A 225 2.06 -19.41 -7.42
N GLY A 226 3.00 -19.90 -6.63
CA GLY A 226 2.77 -20.99 -5.71
C GLY A 226 3.53 -20.80 -4.39
N ILE A 227 2.96 -21.34 -3.33
CA ILE A 227 3.53 -21.34 -1.98
C ILE A 227 3.43 -22.75 -1.43
N ALA A 228 4.48 -23.23 -0.78
CA ALA A 228 4.49 -24.47 -0.05
C ALA A 228 5.04 -24.24 1.35
N LYS A 229 4.30 -24.64 2.39
CA LYS A 229 4.73 -24.67 3.79
C LYS A 229 4.62 -26.10 4.28
N LEU A 230 5.75 -26.77 4.41
CA LEU A 230 5.81 -28.22 4.64
C LEU A 230 6.58 -28.54 5.92
N PRO A 231 5.99 -29.26 6.89
CA PRO A 231 6.75 -29.86 7.98
C PRO A 231 7.64 -30.98 7.40
N LEU A 232 8.92 -31.01 7.76
CA LEU A 232 9.88 -32.03 7.30
C LEU A 232 10.09 -33.08 8.38
N ILE A 233 10.86 -32.74 9.40
CA ILE A 233 11.18 -33.60 10.56
C ILE A 233 11.02 -32.77 11.83
N ALA A 234 11.07 -33.38 12.99
CA ALA A 234 10.84 -32.75 14.29
C ALA A 234 11.32 -31.28 14.38
N GLY A 235 10.37 -30.33 14.40
CA GLY A 235 10.62 -28.89 14.49
C GLY A 235 11.28 -28.25 13.27
N LEU A 236 11.49 -28.95 12.15
CA LEU A 236 12.01 -28.41 10.89
C LEU A 236 10.90 -28.24 9.88
N ARG A 237 10.79 -27.04 9.28
CA ARG A 237 9.77 -26.68 8.28
C ARG A 237 10.43 -26.01 7.07
N LEU A 238 9.99 -26.38 5.88
CA LEU A 238 10.29 -25.70 4.64
C LEU A 238 9.14 -24.73 4.31
N GLU A 239 9.46 -23.49 4.02
CA GLU A 239 8.54 -22.49 3.47
C GLU A 239 9.12 -21.99 2.15
N SER A 240 8.40 -22.11 1.06
CA SER A 240 8.87 -21.68 -0.25
C SER A 240 7.73 -20.99 -1.01
N GLY A 241 8.04 -19.87 -1.65
CA GLY A 241 7.12 -19.17 -2.54
C GLY A 241 7.83 -18.70 -3.79
N LEU A 242 7.17 -18.85 -4.93
CA LEU A 242 7.62 -18.37 -6.22
C LEU A 242 6.49 -17.61 -6.90
N PHE A 243 6.77 -16.38 -7.35
CA PHE A 243 5.78 -15.42 -7.82
C PHE A 243 6.24 -14.80 -9.13
N TYR A 244 5.33 -14.70 -10.07
CA TYR A 244 5.53 -13.96 -11.31
C TYR A 244 4.49 -12.86 -11.41
N THR A 245 4.95 -11.63 -11.59
CA THR A 245 4.11 -10.47 -11.86
C THR A 245 4.50 -9.84 -13.18
N ARG A 246 3.50 -9.36 -13.92
CA ARG A 246 3.72 -8.64 -15.17
C ARG A 246 2.66 -7.57 -15.33
N ARG A 247 3.08 -6.37 -15.75
CA ARG A 247 2.23 -5.30 -16.22
C ARG A 247 2.57 -4.99 -17.67
N ASP A 248 1.58 -5.06 -18.55
CA ASP A 248 1.64 -4.57 -19.92
C ASP A 248 0.89 -3.24 -19.97
N LEU A 249 1.59 -2.15 -20.30
CA LEU A 249 1.04 -0.83 -20.48
C LEU A 249 0.78 -0.60 -21.97
N HIS A 250 -0.49 -0.70 -22.39
CA HIS A 250 -0.87 -0.51 -23.78
C HIS A 250 -0.81 0.96 -24.16
N THR A 251 -1.44 1.79 -23.33
CA THR A 251 -1.41 3.26 -23.43
C THR A 251 -1.43 3.89 -22.05
N ALA A 252 -0.79 5.03 -21.89
CA ALA A 252 -0.92 5.90 -20.73
C ALA A 252 -0.59 7.34 -21.13
N PHE A 253 -1.23 8.26 -20.45
CA PHE A 253 -0.97 9.69 -20.60
C PHE A 253 -0.73 10.32 -19.24
N ALA A 254 0.15 11.32 -19.18
CA ALA A 254 0.28 12.24 -18.07
C ALA A 254 -0.14 13.62 -18.55
N ASP A 255 -1.16 14.19 -17.93
CA ASP A 255 -1.70 15.53 -18.23
C ASP A 255 -1.16 16.52 -17.19
N LEU A 256 -0.24 17.40 -17.61
CA LEU A 256 0.61 18.21 -16.75
C LEU A 256 0.41 19.70 -17.02
N TYR A 257 -0.06 20.43 -16.02
CA TYR A 257 -0.14 21.89 -16.04
C TYR A 257 0.98 22.48 -15.22
N THR A 258 1.84 23.30 -15.85
CA THR A 258 3.03 23.91 -15.24
C THR A 258 2.87 25.42 -15.09
N GLY A 259 3.57 25.99 -14.09
CA GLY A 259 3.49 27.42 -13.80
C GLY A 259 2.08 27.87 -13.43
N VAL A 260 1.34 27.03 -12.72
CA VAL A 260 -0.06 27.30 -12.30
C VAL A 260 -0.06 28.41 -11.26
N ARG A 261 -0.87 29.44 -11.50
CA ARG A 261 -1.06 30.59 -10.63
C ARG A 261 -2.39 30.49 -9.86
N ALA A 262 -2.53 31.31 -8.81
CA ALA A 262 -3.75 31.33 -7.98
C ALA A 262 -5.01 31.78 -8.74
N ASP A 263 -4.86 32.52 -9.83
CA ASP A 263 -5.94 32.92 -10.73
C ASP A 263 -6.37 31.83 -11.73
N GLY A 264 -5.74 30.67 -11.69
CA GLY A 264 -6.01 29.53 -12.58
C GLY A 264 -5.33 29.61 -13.95
N LEU A 265 -4.54 30.65 -14.24
CA LEU A 265 -3.73 30.70 -15.45
C LEU A 265 -2.49 29.84 -15.30
N THR A 266 -2.04 29.24 -16.40
CA THR A 266 -0.86 28.38 -16.45
C THR A 266 0.13 28.88 -17.50
N SER A 267 1.42 28.72 -17.25
CA SER A 267 2.46 29.05 -18.23
C SER A 267 2.68 27.93 -19.26
N GLY A 268 2.22 26.72 -18.98
CA GLY A 268 2.34 25.60 -19.89
C GLY A 268 1.35 24.48 -19.59
N HIS A 269 0.85 23.87 -20.65
CA HIS A 269 0.10 22.63 -20.63
C HIS A 269 0.83 21.61 -21.48
N ARG A 270 1.20 20.50 -20.89
CA ARG A 270 1.96 19.42 -21.53
C ARG A 270 1.30 18.08 -21.29
N ILE A 271 1.08 17.33 -22.37
CA ILE A 271 0.64 15.95 -22.30
C ILE A 271 1.78 15.03 -22.75
N VAL A 272 2.04 14.00 -21.95
CA VAL A 272 3.05 12.99 -22.24
C VAL A 272 2.34 11.67 -22.52
N ALA A 273 2.56 11.10 -23.69
CA ALA A 273 2.05 9.79 -24.09
C ALA A 273 3.12 8.71 -23.92
N ASP A 274 2.75 7.59 -23.34
CA ASP A 274 3.51 6.35 -23.27
C ASP A 274 2.66 5.19 -23.80
N ALA A 275 3.26 4.28 -24.56
CA ALA A 275 2.59 3.06 -25.01
C ALA A 275 3.61 1.93 -25.18
N GLY A 276 3.16 0.69 -25.04
CA GLY A 276 4.00 -0.49 -25.23
C GLY A 276 5.12 -0.66 -24.20
N SER A 277 5.02 0.00 -23.03
CA SER A 277 5.89 -0.27 -21.88
C SER A 277 5.48 -1.54 -21.17
N PHE A 278 6.42 -2.26 -20.58
CA PHE A 278 6.09 -3.36 -19.69
C PHE A 278 7.07 -3.45 -18.52
N ASP A 279 6.57 -4.01 -17.43
CA ASP A 279 7.36 -4.41 -16.27
C ASP A 279 7.01 -5.86 -15.94
N ALA A 280 8.02 -6.68 -15.66
CA ALA A 280 7.84 -8.06 -15.22
C ALA A 280 8.85 -8.42 -14.15
N SER A 281 8.44 -9.22 -13.17
CA SER A 281 9.32 -9.74 -12.12
C SER A 281 8.99 -11.19 -11.79
N LEU A 282 10.01 -12.03 -11.80
CA LEU A 282 10.01 -13.33 -11.15
C LEU A 282 10.70 -13.16 -9.80
N SER A 283 9.99 -13.40 -8.71
CA SER A 283 10.49 -13.20 -7.35
C SER A 283 10.08 -14.35 -6.43
N GLY A 284 10.75 -14.48 -5.31
CA GLY A 284 10.36 -15.48 -4.33
C GLY A 284 11.35 -15.60 -3.18
N GLU A 285 10.99 -16.48 -2.26
CA GLU A 285 11.77 -16.79 -1.08
C GLU A 285 11.60 -18.27 -0.70
N THR A 286 12.70 -18.91 -0.31
CA THR A 286 12.70 -20.23 0.32
C THR A 286 13.34 -20.10 1.68
N ARG A 287 12.68 -20.60 2.72
CA ARG A 287 13.13 -20.62 4.10
C ARG A 287 13.21 -22.04 4.62
N LEU A 288 14.27 -22.35 5.33
CA LEU A 288 14.36 -23.51 6.19
C LEU A 288 14.29 -23.04 7.64
N VAL A 289 13.23 -23.41 8.33
CA VAL A 289 12.91 -22.92 9.68
C VAL A 289 13.01 -24.07 10.66
N LYS A 290 13.94 -23.97 11.61
CA LYS A 290 14.10 -24.92 12.73
C LYS A 290 13.59 -24.26 14.01
N ALA A 291 12.56 -24.86 14.61
CA ALA A 291 12.05 -24.47 15.93
C ALA A 291 12.39 -25.55 16.96
N TRP A 292 12.78 -25.13 18.17
CA TRP A 292 13.05 -26.02 19.30
C TRP A 292 12.78 -25.29 20.62
N GLN A 293 12.59 -26.07 21.67
CA GLN A 293 12.43 -25.55 23.02
C GLN A 293 13.61 -26.04 23.88
N SER A 294 14.17 -25.16 24.70
CA SER A 294 15.23 -25.45 25.66
C SER A 294 14.84 -24.84 27.00
N GLY A 295 14.30 -25.64 27.90
CA GLY A 295 13.74 -25.17 29.16
C GLY A 295 12.62 -24.13 28.93
N ALA A 296 12.79 -22.95 29.51
CA ALA A 296 11.84 -21.83 29.37
C ALA A 296 12.02 -21.03 28.07
N LEU A 297 12.92 -21.42 27.18
CA LEU A 297 13.23 -20.69 25.93
C LEU A 297 12.70 -21.43 24.72
N SER A 298 11.81 -20.78 23.96
CA SER A 298 11.40 -21.18 22.61
C SER A 298 12.29 -20.46 21.60
N GLN A 299 12.94 -21.21 20.73
CA GLN A 299 13.89 -20.68 19.77
C GLN A 299 13.54 -21.08 18.35
N GLN A 300 13.86 -20.21 17.40
CA GLN A 300 13.70 -20.45 15.98
C GLN A 300 14.90 -19.93 15.21
N LEU A 301 15.49 -20.79 14.39
CA LEU A 301 16.52 -20.43 13.43
C LEU A 301 15.92 -20.48 12.02
N THR A 302 16.14 -19.44 11.25
CA THR A 302 15.64 -19.33 9.87
C THR A 302 16.82 -19.09 8.92
N LEU A 303 17.02 -20.02 7.99
CA LEU A 303 17.85 -19.81 6.81
C LEU A 303 16.94 -19.36 5.67
N SER A 304 17.30 -18.32 4.95
CA SER A 304 16.53 -17.78 3.84
C SER A 304 17.38 -17.59 2.60
N LEU A 305 16.79 -17.95 1.47
CA LEU A 305 17.26 -17.59 0.14
C LEU A 305 16.11 -16.86 -0.54
N ARG A 306 16.26 -15.57 -0.86
CA ARG A 306 15.27 -14.77 -1.57
C ARG A 306 15.89 -14.06 -2.76
N GLY A 307 15.09 -13.87 -3.80
CA GLY A 307 15.59 -13.19 -4.98
C GLY A 307 14.51 -12.68 -5.91
N ARG A 308 14.97 -11.94 -6.90
CA ARG A 308 14.14 -11.51 -8.02
C ARG A 308 14.95 -11.31 -9.28
N HIS A 309 14.28 -11.52 -10.38
CA HIS A 309 14.68 -11.12 -11.73
C HIS A 309 13.61 -10.20 -12.28
N LYS A 310 13.90 -8.90 -12.39
CA LYS A 310 12.98 -7.87 -12.86
C LYS A 310 13.46 -7.29 -14.17
N VAL A 311 12.55 -7.16 -15.12
CA VAL A 311 12.79 -6.52 -16.42
C VAL A 311 11.74 -5.45 -16.64
N ARG A 312 12.18 -4.27 -17.06
CA ARG A 312 11.30 -3.16 -17.41
C ARG A 312 11.69 -2.57 -18.76
N ARG A 313 10.69 -2.23 -19.58
CA ARG A 313 10.87 -1.38 -20.76
C ARG A 313 10.25 -0.02 -20.48
N PHE A 314 11.02 1.05 -20.69
CA PHE A 314 10.63 2.41 -20.35
C PHE A 314 11.15 3.44 -21.35
N GLY A 315 10.66 4.68 -21.26
CA GLY A 315 11.04 5.78 -22.15
C GLY A 315 10.39 5.68 -23.52
N GLY A 316 10.96 6.32 -24.52
CA GLY A 316 10.40 6.36 -25.87
C GLY A 316 9.05 7.08 -25.97
N THR A 317 8.71 7.93 -24.99
CA THR A 317 7.44 8.64 -24.89
C THR A 317 7.35 9.82 -25.88
N ALA A 318 6.13 10.14 -26.33
CA ALA A 318 5.83 11.37 -27.05
C ALA A 318 5.41 12.48 -26.07
N SER A 319 5.73 13.73 -26.38
CA SER A 319 5.39 14.87 -25.51
C SER A 319 4.84 16.02 -26.35
N PHE A 320 3.66 16.49 -25.98
CA PHE A 320 2.96 17.58 -26.66
C PHE A 320 2.94 18.80 -25.77
N GLN A 321 3.34 19.95 -26.33
CA GLN A 321 3.34 21.25 -25.66
C GLN A 321 2.22 22.10 -26.26
N PHE A 322 1.20 22.42 -25.46
CA PHE A 322 0.07 23.23 -25.88
C PHE A 322 0.19 24.70 -25.46
N GLY A 323 1.30 25.06 -24.78
CA GLY A 323 1.57 26.43 -24.35
C GLY A 323 0.74 26.89 -23.14
N PRO A 324 0.62 28.22 -22.93
CA PRO A 324 -0.19 28.79 -21.86
C PRO A 324 -1.65 28.38 -21.95
N SER A 325 -2.30 28.15 -20.80
CA SER A 325 -3.66 27.66 -20.71
C SER A 325 -4.38 28.22 -19.48
N SER A 326 -5.66 27.94 -19.33
CA SER A 326 -6.48 28.33 -18.17
C SER A 326 -7.20 27.11 -17.59
N LEU A 327 -7.22 27.03 -16.27
CA LEU A 327 -7.99 26.04 -15.51
C LEU A 327 -9.41 26.56 -15.18
N ASN A 328 -9.74 27.80 -15.56
CA ASN A 328 -11.05 28.39 -15.31
C ASN A 328 -12.11 27.96 -16.33
N ALA A 329 -11.68 27.42 -17.47
CA ALA A 329 -12.55 26.85 -18.48
C ALA A 329 -11.84 25.67 -19.17
N ARG A 330 -12.58 24.59 -19.42
CA ARG A 330 -12.06 23.46 -20.16
C ARG A 330 -11.72 23.84 -21.60
N THR A 331 -10.49 23.58 -22.01
CA THR A 331 -10.09 23.63 -23.41
C THR A 331 -10.07 22.22 -23.96
N VAL A 332 -10.89 21.92 -24.96
CA VAL A 332 -10.88 20.63 -25.65
C VAL A 332 -9.80 20.68 -26.73
N LEU A 333 -8.84 19.80 -26.61
CA LEU A 333 -7.73 19.65 -27.55
C LEU A 333 -7.96 18.41 -28.42
N PRO A 334 -7.68 18.49 -29.74
CA PRO A 334 -7.68 17.29 -30.57
C PRO A 334 -6.52 16.38 -30.18
N GLU A 335 -6.71 15.07 -30.30
CA GLU A 335 -5.61 14.12 -30.14
C GLU A 335 -4.59 14.33 -31.26
N PRO A 336 -3.34 14.66 -30.91
CA PRO A 336 -2.29 14.82 -31.93
C PRO A 336 -1.85 13.45 -32.44
N ALA A 337 -1.44 13.35 -33.71
CA ALA A 337 -0.75 12.20 -34.20
C ALA A 337 0.62 12.06 -33.55
N TYR A 338 0.97 10.86 -33.09
CA TYR A 338 2.27 10.63 -32.44
C TYR A 338 2.83 9.23 -32.76
N ALA A 339 4.13 9.12 -32.61
CA ALA A 339 4.84 7.86 -32.67
C ALA A 339 5.64 7.66 -31.37
N ILE A 340 5.63 6.45 -30.87
CA ILE A 340 6.43 6.05 -29.72
C ILE A 340 7.82 5.64 -30.21
N SER A 341 8.85 6.26 -29.66
CA SER A 341 10.24 5.95 -29.95
C SER A 341 10.68 4.62 -29.32
N PRO A 342 11.81 4.03 -29.75
CA PRO A 342 12.35 2.83 -29.13
C PRO A 342 12.50 2.97 -27.61
N LYS A 343 12.31 1.87 -26.88
CA LYS A 343 12.35 1.86 -25.42
C LYS A 343 13.68 1.36 -24.87
N SER A 344 14.13 2.01 -23.80
CA SER A 344 15.22 1.55 -22.96
C SER A 344 14.80 0.31 -22.17
N ARG A 345 15.75 -0.53 -21.81
CA ARG A 345 15.57 -1.73 -21.00
C ARG A 345 16.31 -1.59 -19.69
N ASP A 346 15.61 -1.80 -18.57
CA ASP A 346 16.16 -1.89 -17.21
C ASP A 346 16.02 -3.33 -16.73
N ARG A 347 17.09 -3.94 -16.25
CA ARG A 347 17.11 -5.27 -15.66
C ARG A 347 17.72 -5.24 -14.29
N VAL A 348 17.07 -5.88 -13.33
CA VAL A 348 17.55 -6.07 -11.96
C VAL A 348 17.62 -7.56 -11.66
N ASP A 349 18.81 -8.03 -11.29
CA ASP A 349 19.07 -9.35 -10.73
C ASP A 349 19.49 -9.20 -9.27
N GLN A 350 18.74 -9.80 -8.36
CA GLN A 350 19.00 -9.75 -6.92
C GLN A 350 18.88 -11.13 -6.32
N LEU A 351 19.89 -11.52 -5.53
CA LEU A 351 19.87 -12.72 -4.72
C LEU A 351 20.37 -12.38 -3.31
N THR A 352 19.62 -12.78 -2.29
CA THR A 352 19.89 -12.46 -0.88
C THR A 352 19.89 -13.75 -0.06
N TYR A 353 20.98 -14.00 0.63
CA TYR A 353 21.12 -15.05 1.64
C TYR A 353 20.89 -14.44 3.01
N GLY A 354 20.09 -15.08 3.83
CA GLY A 354 19.73 -14.59 5.16
C GLY A 354 19.82 -15.68 6.23
N LEU A 355 20.25 -15.25 7.41
CA LEU A 355 20.21 -16.03 8.65
C LEU A 355 19.49 -15.18 9.69
N ALA A 356 18.45 -15.71 10.33
CA ALA A 356 17.77 -15.05 11.42
C ALA A 356 17.55 -16.02 12.59
N TRP A 357 17.64 -15.46 13.79
CA TRP A 357 17.39 -16.16 15.03
C TRP A 357 16.37 -15.40 15.86
N SER A 358 15.39 -16.11 16.37
CA SER A 358 14.35 -15.60 17.25
C SER A 358 14.32 -16.42 18.54
N LEU A 359 14.25 -15.72 19.66
CA LEU A 359 14.18 -16.27 21.00
C LEU A 359 12.98 -15.69 21.72
N VAL A 360 12.16 -16.52 22.34
CA VAL A 360 11.06 -16.12 23.22
C VAL A 360 11.19 -16.87 24.53
N SER A 361 11.23 -16.12 25.64
CA SER A 361 11.28 -16.66 26.98
C SER A 361 9.88 -16.75 27.61
N ALA A 362 9.61 -17.83 28.34
CA ALA A 362 8.43 -17.93 29.17
C ALA A 362 8.35 -16.85 30.26
N HIS A 363 9.49 -16.19 30.58
CA HIS A 363 9.58 -15.06 31.51
C HIS A 363 9.25 -13.70 30.87
N GLY A 364 8.75 -13.70 29.63
CA GLY A 364 8.21 -12.49 28.99
C GLY A 364 9.26 -11.61 28.29
N PHE A 365 10.42 -12.13 27.92
CA PHE A 365 11.30 -11.40 27.01
C PHE A 365 11.42 -12.09 25.64
N SER A 366 11.65 -11.31 24.60
CA SER A 366 11.98 -11.81 23.27
C SER A 366 13.18 -11.08 22.68
N LEU A 367 13.91 -11.76 21.83
CA LEU A 367 15.04 -11.22 21.07
C LEU A 367 15.01 -11.80 19.66
N ASP A 368 15.13 -10.94 18.66
CA ASP A 368 15.20 -11.31 17.26
C ASP A 368 16.44 -10.67 16.64
N ALA A 369 17.22 -11.45 15.90
CA ALA A 369 18.39 -10.96 15.20
C ALA A 369 18.45 -11.57 13.79
N GLY A 370 18.78 -10.78 12.80
CA GLY A 370 18.91 -11.21 11.43
C GLY A 370 20.10 -10.58 10.74
N LEU A 371 20.75 -11.34 9.88
CA LEU A 371 21.84 -10.91 9.02
C LEU A 371 21.58 -11.40 7.61
N SER A 372 21.77 -10.54 6.61
CA SER A 372 21.60 -10.92 5.21
C SER A 372 22.71 -10.32 4.35
N ARG A 373 23.08 -11.03 3.29
CA ARG A 373 24.01 -10.56 2.27
C ARG A 373 23.31 -10.63 0.92
N THR A 374 23.28 -9.52 0.21
CA THR A 374 22.66 -9.41 -1.11
C THR A 374 23.73 -9.34 -2.19
N SER A 375 23.50 -10.01 -3.31
CA SER A 375 24.16 -9.74 -4.58
C SER A 375 23.15 -9.02 -5.47
N TYR A 376 23.41 -7.78 -5.82
CA TYR A 376 22.54 -6.92 -6.61
C TYR A 376 23.24 -6.45 -7.87
N THR A 377 22.62 -6.62 -9.02
CA THR A 377 23.08 -6.09 -10.30
C THR A 377 21.91 -5.42 -10.99
N LYS A 378 22.11 -4.16 -11.38
CA LYS A 378 21.20 -3.41 -12.23
C LYS A 378 21.89 -3.05 -13.53
N ALA A 379 21.27 -3.36 -14.66
CA ALA A 379 21.75 -3.05 -15.99
C ALA A 379 20.69 -2.24 -16.74
N ILE A 380 21.05 -1.06 -17.23
CA ILE A 380 20.21 -0.21 -18.06
C ILE A 380 20.84 -0.15 -19.45
N ASN A 381 20.11 -0.61 -20.46
CA ASN A 381 20.45 -0.47 -21.87
C ASN A 381 19.55 0.63 -22.43
N PHE A 382 20.11 1.79 -22.69
CA PHE A 382 19.36 2.92 -23.23
C PHE A 382 19.05 2.69 -24.72
N ALA A 383 17.84 3.12 -25.13
CA ALA A 383 17.47 3.12 -26.55
C ALA A 383 18.28 4.11 -27.38
N ASP A 384 18.75 5.19 -26.76
CA ASP A 384 19.69 6.15 -27.34
C ASP A 384 21.13 5.61 -27.17
N PRO A 385 21.81 5.23 -28.27
CA PRO A 385 23.17 4.70 -28.20
C PRO A 385 24.20 5.70 -27.65
N LEU A 386 23.90 7.00 -27.68
CA LEU A 386 24.81 8.04 -27.17
C LEU A 386 24.90 8.04 -25.64
N LEU A 387 23.90 7.47 -24.95
CA LEU A 387 23.90 7.38 -23.48
C LEU A 387 24.74 6.22 -22.96
N GLY A 388 25.06 5.23 -23.82
CA GLY A 388 25.79 4.03 -23.41
C GLY A 388 25.03 3.18 -22.40
N ASP A 389 25.53 1.96 -22.15
CA ASP A 389 24.96 1.07 -21.16
C ASP A 389 25.47 1.39 -19.75
N VAL A 390 24.59 1.32 -18.74
CA VAL A 390 24.94 1.54 -17.34
C VAL A 390 24.75 0.27 -16.55
N VAL A 391 25.80 -0.19 -15.87
CA VAL A 391 25.73 -1.36 -14.97
C VAL A 391 26.16 -0.94 -13.57
N THR A 392 25.25 -1.12 -12.62
CA THR A 392 25.50 -0.90 -11.19
C THR A 392 25.53 -2.25 -10.47
N ARG A 393 26.54 -2.48 -9.62
CA ARG A 393 26.65 -3.67 -8.76
C ARG A 393 26.78 -3.24 -7.32
N ASP A 394 26.10 -3.94 -6.43
CA ASP A 394 26.19 -3.74 -4.99
C ASP A 394 26.15 -5.09 -4.26
N ARG A 395 26.82 -5.17 -3.09
CA ARG A 395 26.86 -6.38 -2.27
C ARG A 395 26.69 -6.04 -0.78
N PRO A 396 25.60 -5.36 -0.41
CA PRO A 396 25.41 -4.92 0.97
C PRO A 396 25.23 -6.10 1.92
N ILE A 397 25.69 -5.88 3.15
CA ILE A 397 25.25 -6.63 4.31
C ILE A 397 24.15 -5.82 4.99
N THR A 398 23.00 -6.44 5.20
CA THR A 398 21.87 -5.86 5.92
C THR A 398 21.62 -6.66 7.19
N TRP A 399 21.12 -6.00 8.21
CA TRP A 399 20.94 -6.60 9.53
C TRP A 399 19.75 -5.99 10.26
N ASN A 400 19.23 -6.75 11.22
CA ASN A 400 18.24 -6.28 12.17
C ASN A 400 18.48 -6.93 13.53
N VAL A 401 18.19 -6.16 14.57
CA VAL A 401 18.10 -6.63 15.95
C VAL A 401 16.89 -5.96 16.57
N SER A 402 16.04 -6.73 17.21
CA SER A 402 14.90 -6.21 17.97
C SER A 402 14.62 -7.08 19.18
N GLY A 403 13.97 -6.50 20.18
CA GLY A 403 13.60 -7.25 21.37
C GLY A 403 12.46 -6.60 22.10
N SER A 404 11.82 -7.38 22.96
CA SER A 404 10.78 -6.89 23.86
C SER A 404 10.90 -7.56 25.22
N ILE A 405 10.41 -6.85 26.25
CA ILE A 405 10.32 -7.35 27.63
C ILE A 405 8.97 -6.99 28.24
N VAL A 406 8.33 -7.97 28.87
CA VAL A 406 7.11 -7.80 29.65
C VAL A 406 7.51 -7.44 31.08
N LEU A 407 7.12 -6.24 31.54
CA LEU A 407 7.40 -5.74 32.88
C LEU A 407 6.31 -6.12 33.91
N GLY A 408 5.29 -6.86 33.49
CA GLY A 408 4.13 -7.25 34.29
C GLY A 408 2.93 -6.33 34.11
N LYS A 409 1.76 -6.76 34.60
CA LYS A 409 0.47 -6.02 34.57
C LYS A 409 0.12 -5.42 33.18
N GLY A 410 0.44 -6.12 32.10
CA GLY A 410 0.09 -5.70 30.75
C GLY A 410 1.01 -4.62 30.15
N VAL A 411 2.18 -4.36 30.72
CA VAL A 411 3.19 -3.44 30.20
C VAL A 411 4.30 -4.21 29.53
N SER A 412 4.60 -3.87 28.27
CA SER A 412 5.76 -4.41 27.53
C SER A 412 6.54 -3.27 26.90
N LEU A 413 7.86 -3.32 27.00
CA LEU A 413 8.77 -2.44 26.27
C LEU A 413 9.30 -3.16 25.04
N TYR A 414 9.56 -2.42 23.97
CA TYR A 414 10.21 -2.94 22.79
C TYR A 414 11.23 -1.94 22.24
N ALA A 415 12.25 -2.46 21.57
CA ALA A 415 13.23 -1.67 20.83
C ALA A 415 13.73 -2.46 19.64
N GLY A 416 14.19 -1.76 18.59
CA GLY A 416 14.75 -2.38 17.41
C GLY A 416 15.63 -1.43 16.61
N ALA A 417 16.60 -2.00 15.92
CA ALA A 417 17.47 -1.32 14.98
C ALA A 417 17.62 -2.19 13.73
N SER A 418 17.62 -1.58 12.55
CA SER A 418 17.78 -2.29 11.30
C SER A 418 18.43 -1.44 10.21
N GLN A 419 19.10 -2.14 9.30
CA GLN A 419 19.62 -1.60 8.04
C GLN A 419 19.16 -2.50 6.91
N GLY A 420 18.49 -1.90 5.91
CA GLY A 420 17.97 -2.57 4.73
C GLY A 420 18.47 -1.97 3.43
N GLN A 421 18.30 -2.72 2.37
CA GLN A 421 18.42 -2.25 0.99
C GLN A 421 17.02 -2.16 0.41
N GLU A 422 16.71 -1.03 -0.21
CA GLU A 422 15.40 -0.71 -0.75
C GLU A 422 15.51 -0.18 -2.18
N GLU A 423 14.43 -0.30 -2.97
CA GLU A 423 14.33 0.36 -4.26
C GLU A 423 14.21 1.87 -4.08
N ALA A 424 14.78 2.62 -5.02
CA ALA A 424 14.53 4.05 -5.14
C ALA A 424 13.31 4.28 -6.05
N LEU A 425 12.59 5.38 -5.80
CA LEU A 425 11.50 5.82 -6.67
C LEU A 425 12.00 6.07 -8.08
N VAL A 426 11.14 5.80 -9.05
CA VAL A 426 11.39 6.12 -10.45
C VAL A 426 11.22 7.61 -10.69
N ALA A 427 12.01 8.18 -11.59
CA ALA A 427 11.91 9.58 -11.98
C ALA A 427 10.49 9.89 -12.53
N PRO A 428 9.80 10.91 -11.99
CA PRO A 428 8.41 11.22 -12.34
C PRO A 428 8.26 11.77 -13.76
N ASP A 429 7.04 11.80 -14.29
CA ASP A 429 6.76 12.20 -15.67
C ASP A 429 7.16 13.65 -16.00
N VAL A 430 7.23 14.52 -14.98
CA VAL A 430 7.70 15.91 -15.15
C VAL A 430 9.21 16.00 -15.32
N ALA A 431 9.97 14.98 -14.91
CA ALA A 431 11.42 14.97 -14.97
C ALA A 431 11.95 14.94 -16.42
N VAL A 432 13.12 15.55 -16.64
CA VAL A 432 13.84 15.45 -17.93
C VAL A 432 14.39 14.04 -18.17
N ASN A 433 14.73 13.32 -17.08
CA ASN A 433 15.10 11.91 -17.08
C ASN A 433 13.95 11.02 -16.58
N ARG A 434 12.71 11.32 -16.97
CA ARG A 434 11.51 10.58 -16.58
C ARG A 434 11.66 9.08 -16.80
N SER A 435 11.01 8.33 -15.92
CA SER A 435 11.02 6.88 -15.94
C SER A 435 12.39 6.21 -15.72
N GLU A 436 13.46 6.98 -15.51
CA GLU A 436 14.75 6.44 -15.06
C GLU A 436 14.63 5.96 -13.61
N ALA A 437 15.09 4.75 -13.34
CA ALA A 437 15.11 4.18 -12.01
C ALA A 437 16.53 4.21 -11.43
N PRO A 438 16.77 4.93 -10.33
CA PRO A 438 18.05 4.90 -9.63
C PRO A 438 18.42 3.49 -9.18
N PRO A 439 19.69 3.23 -8.82
CA PRO A 439 20.06 1.99 -8.14
C PRO A 439 19.40 1.89 -6.75
N ALA A 440 19.36 0.68 -6.20
CA ALA A 440 18.84 0.46 -4.85
C ALA A 440 19.63 1.27 -3.81
N ILE A 441 18.94 1.69 -2.76
CA ILE A 441 19.45 2.59 -1.71
C ILE A 441 19.53 1.86 -0.36
N HIS A 442 20.37 2.38 0.52
CA HIS A 442 20.50 1.86 1.88
C HIS A 442 19.68 2.72 2.86
N THR A 443 18.85 2.05 3.63
CA THR A 443 17.98 2.69 4.64
C THR A 443 18.34 2.16 6.02
N ARG A 444 18.36 3.03 7.03
CA ARG A 444 18.59 2.69 8.44
C ARG A 444 17.42 3.13 9.28
N GLN A 445 17.07 2.31 10.28
CA GLN A 445 16.02 2.59 11.24
C GLN A 445 16.48 2.30 12.66
N LEU A 446 16.01 3.13 13.59
CA LEU A 446 16.02 2.91 15.03
C LEU A 446 14.61 3.17 15.53
N GLU A 447 14.07 2.29 16.37
CA GLU A 447 12.75 2.46 16.98
C GLU A 447 12.70 1.88 18.39
N GLY A 448 11.73 2.36 19.18
CA GLY A 448 11.43 1.81 20.49
C GLY A 448 10.15 2.38 21.05
N GLY A 449 9.57 1.68 22.02
CA GLY A 449 8.30 2.10 22.59
C GLY A 449 7.76 1.17 23.66
N VAL A 450 6.49 1.40 23.99
CA VAL A 450 5.74 0.67 25.02
C VAL A 450 4.43 0.16 24.43
N LYS A 451 4.06 -1.04 24.80
CA LYS A 451 2.73 -1.63 24.57
C LYS A 451 2.06 -1.84 25.93
N LEU A 452 0.86 -1.29 26.08
CA LEU A 452 0.06 -1.31 27.29
C LEU A 452 -1.27 -2.03 27.04
N ALA A 453 -1.56 -3.05 27.80
CA ALA A 453 -2.92 -3.60 27.92
C ALA A 453 -3.65 -2.78 28.99
N LEU A 454 -4.42 -1.76 28.57
CA LEU A 454 -5.12 -0.83 29.46
C LEU A 454 -6.31 -1.50 30.14
N ALA A 455 -6.96 -2.42 29.44
CA ALA A 455 -8.04 -3.27 29.92
C ALA A 455 -8.00 -4.62 29.19
N ALA A 456 -8.89 -5.54 29.54
CA ALA A 456 -8.94 -6.89 28.96
C ALA A 456 -9.00 -6.88 27.42
N HIS A 457 -9.60 -5.82 26.83
CA HIS A 457 -9.85 -5.71 25.39
C HIS A 457 -9.34 -4.39 24.79
N ILE A 458 -8.49 -3.62 25.51
CA ILE A 458 -7.96 -2.34 25.00
C ILE A 458 -6.44 -2.38 25.06
N THR A 459 -5.81 -2.16 23.91
CA THR A 459 -4.36 -2.09 23.75
C THR A 459 -3.96 -0.70 23.29
N LEU A 460 -2.96 -0.11 23.95
CA LEU A 460 -2.26 1.12 23.53
C LEU A 460 -0.81 0.78 23.19
N ILE A 461 -0.34 1.21 22.03
CA ILE A 461 1.07 1.18 21.65
C ILE A 461 1.52 2.62 21.47
N ALA A 462 2.64 2.97 22.09
CA ALA A 462 3.31 4.26 21.91
C ALA A 462 4.75 3.99 21.51
N GLY A 463 5.18 4.51 20.36
CA GLY A 463 6.52 4.30 19.82
C GLY A 463 7.16 5.55 19.28
N ALA A 464 8.49 5.57 19.28
CA ALA A 464 9.31 6.58 18.62
C ALA A 464 10.23 5.90 17.61
N PHE A 465 10.50 6.58 16.50
CA PHE A 465 11.36 6.05 15.46
C PHE A 465 12.21 7.13 14.78
N SER A 466 13.29 6.69 14.15
CA SER A 466 14.15 7.49 13.26
C SER A 466 14.53 6.64 12.07
N ILE A 467 14.20 7.11 10.85
CA ILE A 467 14.53 6.45 9.59
C ILE A 467 15.32 7.40 8.72
N THR A 468 16.47 6.93 8.22
CA THR A 468 17.37 7.74 7.38
C THR A 468 17.64 7.03 6.07
N LYS A 469 17.50 7.77 4.94
CA LYS A 469 17.84 7.29 3.60
C LYS A 469 18.23 8.44 2.66
N PRO A 470 18.87 8.17 1.51
CA PRO A 470 19.12 9.18 0.48
C PRO A 470 17.80 9.83 0.02
N TYR A 471 17.83 11.15 -0.17
CA TYR A 471 16.71 11.92 -0.68
C TYR A 471 16.87 12.16 -2.19
N TYR A 472 16.06 11.45 -2.99
CA TYR A 472 15.95 11.68 -4.42
C TYR A 472 14.79 12.62 -4.70
N ASN A 473 15.01 13.65 -5.53
CA ASN A 473 13.94 14.50 -6.04
C ASN A 473 14.45 15.30 -7.26
N LEU A 474 13.56 16.14 -7.81
CA LEU A 474 13.87 17.03 -8.91
C LEU A 474 14.77 18.19 -8.44
N ASP A 475 15.85 18.44 -9.15
CA ASP A 475 16.65 19.65 -9.01
C ASP A 475 16.02 20.82 -9.80
N ALA A 476 16.68 21.99 -9.80
CA ALA A 476 16.20 23.18 -10.50
C ALA A 476 16.06 22.98 -12.02
N GLY A 477 16.79 22.04 -12.62
CA GLY A 477 16.70 21.66 -14.04
C GLY A 477 15.69 20.55 -14.30
N LEU A 478 14.83 20.23 -13.33
CA LEU A 478 13.86 19.12 -13.39
C LEU A 478 14.51 17.75 -13.58
N ARG A 479 15.80 17.59 -13.23
CA ARG A 479 16.46 16.29 -13.24
C ARG A 479 16.26 15.58 -11.91
N TYR A 480 15.75 14.35 -11.94
CA TYR A 480 15.58 13.50 -10.77
C TYR A 480 16.93 12.88 -10.37
N ARG A 481 17.44 13.22 -9.19
CA ARG A 481 18.73 12.77 -8.66
C ARG A 481 18.80 12.87 -7.12
N PRO A 482 19.82 12.31 -6.47
CA PRO A 482 20.00 12.49 -5.04
C PRO A 482 20.35 13.95 -4.71
N LEU A 483 19.57 14.57 -3.81
CA LEU A 483 19.73 15.96 -3.36
C LEU A 483 20.21 16.06 -1.90
N GLY A 484 20.47 14.93 -1.26
CA GLY A 484 20.91 14.87 0.12
C GLY A 484 20.43 13.61 0.84
N SER A 485 20.24 13.72 2.15
CA SER A 485 19.74 12.65 3.03
C SER A 485 18.44 13.09 3.69
N LEU A 486 17.44 12.23 3.68
CA LEU A 486 16.18 12.39 4.38
C LEU A 486 16.22 11.64 5.70
N ASN A 487 15.89 12.33 6.80
CA ASN A 487 15.68 11.74 8.11
C ASN A 487 14.23 12.02 8.56
N ASN A 488 13.44 10.95 8.70
CA ASN A 488 12.09 10.98 9.26
C ASN A 488 12.15 10.52 10.71
N ARG A 489 11.97 11.45 11.66
CA ARG A 489 11.83 11.16 13.10
C ARG A 489 10.38 11.36 13.50
N GLY A 490 9.83 10.41 14.24
CA GLY A 490 8.43 10.50 14.63
C GLY A 490 8.10 9.78 15.91
N VAL A 491 6.91 10.11 16.42
CA VAL A 491 6.21 9.40 17.48
C VAL A 491 4.89 8.91 16.92
N GLU A 492 4.53 7.68 17.23
CA GLU A 492 3.28 7.06 16.82
C GLU A 492 2.52 6.50 18.02
N LEU A 493 1.21 6.69 18.01
CA LEU A 493 0.28 6.11 18.98
C LEU A 493 -0.72 5.23 18.24
N SER A 494 -1.04 4.08 18.81
CA SER A 494 -2.04 3.14 18.31
C SER A 494 -2.90 2.67 19.47
N LEU A 495 -4.19 2.97 19.42
CA LEU A 495 -5.21 2.53 20.37
C LEU A 495 -6.20 1.61 19.65
N THR A 496 -6.37 0.40 20.15
CA THR A 496 -7.34 -0.54 19.57
C THR A 496 -8.07 -1.31 20.64
N GLY A 497 -9.29 -1.69 20.36
CA GLY A 497 -10.04 -2.63 21.16
C GLY A 497 -11.52 -2.32 21.30
N GLN A 498 -12.16 -2.99 22.24
CA GLN A 498 -13.56 -2.83 22.56
C GLN A 498 -13.73 -2.02 23.85
N ILE A 499 -14.27 -0.80 23.73
CA ILE A 499 -14.45 0.12 24.88
C ILE A 499 -15.56 -0.38 25.80
N VAL A 500 -16.69 -0.78 25.21
CA VAL A 500 -17.80 -1.46 25.86
C VAL A 500 -18.32 -2.54 24.91
N PRO A 501 -19.08 -3.54 25.38
CA PRO A 501 -19.65 -4.56 24.51
C PRO A 501 -20.38 -3.94 23.30
N GLY A 502 -19.95 -4.29 22.11
CA GLY A 502 -20.50 -3.78 20.85
C GLY A 502 -19.88 -2.49 20.31
N LEU A 503 -19.02 -1.79 21.07
CA LEU A 503 -18.33 -0.57 20.61
C LEU A 503 -16.84 -0.80 20.48
N SER A 504 -16.35 -0.92 19.26
CA SER A 504 -14.93 -1.07 18.92
C SER A 504 -14.32 0.23 18.47
N VAL A 505 -13.03 0.43 18.77
CA VAL A 505 -12.24 1.60 18.36
C VAL A 505 -10.91 1.19 17.72
N VAL A 506 -10.51 1.94 16.68
CA VAL A 506 -9.16 1.96 16.12
C VAL A 506 -8.75 3.42 16.01
N GLY A 507 -7.83 3.86 16.86
CA GLY A 507 -7.31 5.24 16.91
C GLY A 507 -5.81 5.27 16.71
N GLY A 508 -5.33 6.07 15.78
CA GLY A 508 -3.92 6.25 15.49
C GLY A 508 -3.51 7.72 15.41
N LEU A 509 -2.32 8.04 15.89
CA LEU A 509 -1.71 9.37 15.75
C LEU A 509 -0.24 9.21 15.39
N LEU A 510 0.17 9.86 14.30
CA LEU A 510 1.55 10.02 13.89
C LEU A 510 1.95 11.50 14.05
N LEU A 511 3.02 11.75 14.79
CA LEU A 511 3.72 13.04 14.83
C LEU A 511 5.06 12.85 14.12
N LEU A 512 5.31 13.58 13.03
CA LEU A 512 6.47 13.39 12.17
C LEU A 512 7.26 14.69 12.01
N ASN A 513 8.58 14.60 12.12
CA ASN A 513 9.51 15.70 11.83
C ASN A 513 10.47 15.30 10.69
N PRO A 514 10.01 15.38 9.43
CA PRO A 514 10.82 15.02 8.28
C PRO A 514 11.82 16.13 7.96
N ARG A 515 13.10 15.79 7.79
CA ARG A 515 14.19 16.73 7.52
C ARG A 515 15.11 16.22 6.41
N ILE A 516 15.36 17.10 5.44
CA ILE A 516 16.41 16.91 4.43
C ILE A 516 17.67 17.63 4.90
N SER A 517 18.81 17.00 4.72
CA SER A 517 20.13 17.57 4.95
C SER A 517 21.04 17.27 3.75
N GLY A 518 21.99 18.16 3.48
CA GLY A 518 22.93 18.02 2.35
C GLY A 518 23.26 19.35 1.71
N GLU A 519 24.06 19.32 0.65
CA GLU A 519 24.54 20.52 -0.05
C GLU A 519 23.39 21.32 -0.67
N ALA A 520 22.42 20.64 -1.29
CA ALA A 520 21.28 21.31 -1.92
C ALA A 520 20.43 22.15 -0.93
N VAL A 521 20.38 21.74 0.37
CA VAL A 521 19.74 22.53 1.43
C VAL A 521 20.63 23.67 1.89
N ARG A 522 21.93 23.44 2.10
CA ARG A 522 22.88 24.48 2.57
C ARG A 522 23.04 25.60 1.54
N SER A 523 23.04 25.25 0.26
CA SER A 523 23.10 26.21 -0.85
C SER A 523 21.78 26.91 -1.17
N GLY A 524 20.68 26.54 -0.48
CA GLY A 524 19.36 27.10 -0.74
C GLY A 524 18.68 26.63 -2.03
N GLN A 525 19.21 25.62 -2.71
CA GLN A 525 18.55 25.02 -3.88
C GLN A 525 17.19 24.40 -3.55
N ILE A 526 17.09 23.78 -2.37
CA ILE A 526 15.86 23.20 -1.84
C ILE A 526 15.69 23.57 -0.37
N GLY A 527 14.45 23.56 0.09
CA GLY A 527 14.12 23.73 1.50
C GLY A 527 14.41 22.45 2.31
N PRO A 528 14.45 22.55 3.65
CA PRO A 528 14.83 21.45 4.54
C PRO A 528 13.69 20.43 4.78
N ARG A 529 12.50 20.60 4.17
CA ARG A 529 11.37 19.69 4.33
C ARG A 529 11.05 19.00 3.01
N PRO A 530 10.82 17.68 3.00
CA PRO A 530 10.43 16.95 1.79
C PRO A 530 9.03 17.35 1.33
N ILE A 531 8.84 17.34 0.01
CA ILE A 531 7.56 17.64 -0.62
C ILE A 531 6.55 16.53 -0.27
N GLY A 532 5.29 16.90 -0.05
CA GLY A 532 4.16 16.00 0.12
C GLY A 532 4.03 15.37 1.52
N GLN A 533 5.06 15.42 2.36
CA GLN A 533 4.99 14.81 3.70
C GLN A 533 4.24 15.69 4.71
N VAL A 534 3.52 15.02 5.61
CA VAL A 534 2.79 15.63 6.73
C VAL A 534 3.66 15.74 7.98
N ARG A 535 3.28 16.64 8.90
CA ARG A 535 3.86 16.72 10.25
C ARG A 535 3.02 15.99 11.29
N HIS A 536 1.72 15.87 11.08
CA HIS A 536 0.87 14.96 11.83
C HIS A 536 -0.20 14.34 10.93
N HIS A 537 -0.54 13.11 11.25
CA HIS A 537 -1.64 12.35 10.67
C HIS A 537 -2.37 11.65 11.82
N GLY A 538 -3.68 11.83 11.88
CA GLY A 538 -4.53 11.22 12.89
C GLY A 538 -5.68 10.47 12.24
N VAL A 539 -5.99 9.30 12.76
CA VAL A 539 -7.17 8.50 12.35
C VAL A 539 -7.92 8.05 13.59
N LEU A 540 -9.24 8.04 13.50
CA LEU A 540 -10.11 7.53 14.56
C LEU A 540 -11.32 6.87 13.90
N ASN A 541 -11.46 5.57 14.12
CA ASN A 541 -12.55 4.77 13.59
C ASN A 541 -13.30 4.12 14.75
N PHE A 542 -14.62 4.22 14.71
CA PHE A 542 -15.52 3.52 15.61
C PHE A 542 -16.43 2.60 14.79
N ASP A 543 -16.74 1.43 15.36
CA ASP A 543 -17.85 0.57 14.95
C ASP A 543 -18.71 0.30 16.18
N TRP A 544 -19.96 0.70 16.11
CA TRP A 544 -20.91 0.53 17.19
C TRP A 544 -22.07 -0.36 16.76
N ARG A 545 -22.06 -1.60 17.24
CA ARG A 545 -23.16 -2.54 17.09
C ARG A 545 -24.10 -2.42 18.27
N LEU A 546 -25.33 -2.02 18.00
CA LEU A 546 -26.35 -1.84 19.04
C LEU A 546 -26.63 -3.13 19.81
N ARG A 547 -27.04 -3.02 21.07
CA ARG A 547 -27.42 -4.13 21.95
C ARG A 547 -26.37 -5.25 22.00
N ALA A 548 -25.09 -4.87 22.13
CA ALA A 548 -23.98 -5.81 22.30
C ALA A 548 -23.94 -6.97 21.30
N GLY A 549 -24.34 -6.73 20.05
CA GLY A 549 -24.24 -7.72 18.97
C GLY A 549 -25.52 -8.49 18.63
N THR A 550 -26.63 -8.24 19.30
CA THR A 550 -27.93 -8.84 18.95
C THR A 550 -28.73 -8.03 17.93
N SER A 551 -28.43 -6.73 17.78
CA SER A 551 -29.07 -5.86 16.80
C SER A 551 -28.60 -6.14 15.37
N PRO A 552 -29.47 -6.05 14.36
CA PRO A 552 -29.08 -6.06 12.97
C PRO A 552 -28.34 -4.78 12.53
N TRP A 553 -28.42 -3.72 13.35
CA TRP A 553 -27.82 -2.44 13.06
C TRP A 553 -26.45 -2.25 13.71
N SER A 554 -25.51 -1.73 12.94
CA SER A 554 -24.29 -1.11 13.45
C SER A 554 -24.00 0.20 12.70
N PHE A 555 -23.24 1.08 13.35
CA PHE A 555 -22.89 2.41 12.83
C PHE A 555 -21.39 2.57 12.82
N ASP A 556 -20.87 3.18 11.73
CA ASP A 556 -19.46 3.46 11.54
C ASP A 556 -19.23 4.97 11.62
N LEU A 557 -18.18 5.38 12.33
CA LEU A 557 -17.64 6.75 12.29
C LEU A 557 -16.16 6.66 11.98
N GLY A 558 -15.72 7.35 10.92
CA GLY A 558 -14.31 7.51 10.57
C GLY A 558 -13.93 8.99 10.55
N ILE A 559 -12.86 9.34 11.27
CA ILE A 559 -12.27 10.69 11.26
C ILE A 559 -10.82 10.55 10.83
N GLU A 560 -10.41 11.34 9.83
CA GLU A 560 -9.04 11.40 9.36
C GLU A 560 -8.58 12.85 9.28
N ASN A 561 -7.43 13.15 9.87
CA ASN A 561 -6.85 14.49 9.93
C ASN A 561 -5.41 14.49 9.44
N PHE A 562 -5.08 15.42 8.55
CA PHE A 562 -3.72 15.67 8.08
C PHE A 562 -3.31 17.11 8.37
N SER A 563 -2.05 17.31 8.77
CA SER A 563 -1.43 18.63 8.80
C SER A 563 -1.26 19.23 7.40
N SER A 564 -0.79 20.48 7.35
CA SER A 564 -0.28 21.08 6.12
C SER A 564 0.85 20.23 5.52
N ARG A 565 0.95 20.25 4.18
CA ARG A 565 1.98 19.56 3.39
C ARG A 565 2.79 20.56 2.58
N VAL A 566 4.10 20.39 2.55
CA VAL A 566 4.97 21.18 1.66
C VAL A 566 4.62 20.89 0.20
N GLY A 567 4.47 21.93 -0.58
CA GLY A 567 3.97 21.86 -1.96
C GLY A 567 5.02 22.01 -3.06
N ASN A 568 6.23 22.46 -2.72
CA ASN A 568 7.33 22.61 -3.69
C ASN A 568 8.70 22.40 -3.03
N SER A 569 9.73 22.21 -3.85
CA SER A 569 11.11 21.97 -3.39
C SER A 569 11.69 23.13 -2.58
N ALA A 570 11.33 24.37 -2.87
CA ALA A 570 11.80 25.55 -2.13
C ALA A 570 11.13 25.73 -0.75
N ASN A 571 10.09 24.95 -0.44
CA ASN A 571 9.26 25.08 0.77
C ASN A 571 8.50 26.42 0.90
N THR A 572 8.24 27.10 -0.19
CA THR A 572 7.49 28.36 -0.23
C THR A 572 5.98 28.15 -0.36
N LEU A 573 5.55 26.97 -0.83
CA LEU A 573 4.16 26.59 -0.98
C LEU A 573 3.79 25.49 0.00
N SER A 574 2.55 25.50 0.49
CA SER A 574 2.00 24.42 1.29
C SER A 574 0.52 24.21 1.06
N ALA A 575 0.08 22.97 1.01
CA ALA A 575 -1.34 22.61 1.05
C ALA A 575 -1.86 22.77 2.49
N ALA A 576 -3.08 23.29 2.63
CA ALA A 576 -3.74 23.50 3.91
C ALA A 576 -3.98 22.15 4.64
N PRO A 577 -4.08 22.16 5.98
CA PRO A 577 -4.49 20.99 6.74
C PRO A 577 -5.93 20.59 6.37
N ARG A 578 -6.24 19.30 6.54
CA ARG A 578 -7.55 18.76 6.18
C ARG A 578 -8.04 17.76 7.22
N THR A 579 -9.34 17.86 7.54
CA THR A 579 -10.06 16.83 8.30
C THR A 579 -11.19 16.27 7.44
N SER A 580 -11.30 14.97 7.36
CA SER A 580 -12.38 14.24 6.71
C SER A 580 -13.17 13.46 7.74
N VAL A 581 -14.50 13.49 7.65
CA VAL A 581 -15.40 12.70 8.50
C VAL A 581 -16.28 11.85 7.61
N ASN A 582 -16.32 10.55 7.89
CA ASN A 582 -17.14 9.57 7.20
C ASN A 582 -18.14 8.96 8.19
N LEU A 583 -19.40 8.82 7.78
CA LEU A 583 -20.47 8.25 8.59
C LEU A 583 -21.09 7.09 7.83
N GLY A 584 -21.18 5.95 8.46
CA GLY A 584 -21.76 4.75 7.87
C GLY A 584 -22.80 4.08 8.76
N ALA A 585 -23.67 3.33 8.14
CA ALA A 585 -24.56 2.41 8.83
C ALA A 585 -24.51 1.06 8.13
N ARG A 586 -24.78 -0.01 8.88
CA ARG A 586 -24.86 -1.37 8.39
C ARG A 586 -26.15 -2.00 8.91
N TYR A 587 -26.93 -2.53 8.01
CA TYR A 587 -28.13 -3.31 8.32
C TYR A 587 -27.94 -4.74 7.84
N ARG A 588 -27.84 -5.69 8.78
CA ARG A 588 -27.69 -7.12 8.49
C ARG A 588 -29.03 -7.82 8.69
N PHE A 589 -29.45 -8.60 7.71
CA PHE A 589 -30.66 -9.39 7.79
C PHE A 589 -30.47 -10.75 7.12
N GLN A 590 -31.30 -11.70 7.50
CA GLN A 590 -31.34 -13.02 6.89
C GLN A 590 -32.63 -13.15 6.07
N HIS A 591 -32.51 -13.74 4.89
CA HIS A 591 -33.66 -14.12 4.08
C HIS A 591 -33.39 -15.48 3.42
N GLY A 592 -34.24 -16.47 3.73
CA GLY A 592 -34.00 -17.86 3.35
C GLY A 592 -32.68 -18.37 3.94
N ARG A 593 -31.78 -18.85 3.09
CA ARG A 593 -30.43 -19.32 3.48
C ARG A 593 -29.37 -18.23 3.38
N GLY A 594 -29.72 -17.06 2.85
CA GLY A 594 -28.78 -15.97 2.60
C GLY A 594 -28.68 -14.98 3.75
N THR A 595 -27.48 -14.47 3.96
CA THR A 595 -27.17 -13.33 4.83
C THR A 595 -26.92 -12.11 3.97
N PHE A 596 -27.61 -11.02 4.26
CA PHE A 596 -27.56 -9.78 3.51
C PHE A 596 -27.02 -8.65 4.38
N LEU A 597 -26.19 -7.80 3.79
CA LEU A 597 -25.69 -6.56 4.39
C LEU A 597 -26.00 -5.40 3.46
N LEU A 598 -26.76 -4.44 3.94
CA LEU A 598 -26.93 -3.13 3.29
C LEU A 598 -26.07 -2.10 4.04
N ARG A 599 -25.21 -1.39 3.30
CA ARG A 599 -24.26 -0.43 3.87
C ARG A 599 -24.28 0.92 3.14
N PRO A 600 -25.07 1.89 3.59
CA PRO A 600 -24.90 3.29 3.20
C PRO A 600 -23.67 3.89 3.89
N LEU A 601 -22.91 4.72 3.16
CA LEU A 601 -21.75 5.43 3.67
C LEU A 601 -21.75 6.86 3.12
N LEU A 602 -21.77 7.86 4.02
CA LEU A 602 -21.58 9.28 3.72
C LEU A 602 -20.10 9.63 3.90
N GLN A 603 -19.43 9.88 2.80
CA GLN A 603 -18.00 10.21 2.78
C GLN A 603 -17.81 11.72 2.74
N ASN A 604 -16.76 12.20 3.42
CA ASN A 604 -16.45 13.62 3.56
C ASN A 604 -17.72 14.43 3.91
N ALA A 605 -18.39 14.05 5.01
CA ALA A 605 -19.72 14.54 5.41
C ALA A 605 -19.83 16.07 5.43
N PHE A 606 -18.75 16.76 5.80
CA PHE A 606 -18.69 18.23 5.83
C PHE A 606 -18.28 18.87 4.49
N ASN A 607 -18.09 18.05 3.44
CA ASN A 607 -17.67 18.48 2.11
C ASN A 607 -16.39 19.34 2.10
N ASN A 608 -15.43 19.01 2.96
CA ASN A 608 -14.19 19.77 3.06
C ASN A 608 -13.40 19.69 1.76
N TYR A 609 -13.01 20.85 1.25
CA TYR A 609 -12.15 20.98 0.08
C TYR A 609 -10.69 20.95 0.53
N GLY A 610 -9.85 20.26 -0.22
CA GLY A 610 -8.42 20.18 0.08
C GLY A 610 -7.60 19.75 -1.12
N TRP A 611 -6.30 19.82 -0.95
CA TRP A 611 -5.32 19.44 -1.95
C TRP A 611 -4.43 18.32 -1.45
N GLN A 612 -4.11 17.40 -2.33
CA GLN A 612 -3.05 16.42 -2.16
C GLN A 612 -1.83 16.89 -2.94
N VAL A 613 -0.65 16.60 -2.39
CA VAL A 613 0.63 16.92 -3.04
C VAL A 613 1.44 15.64 -3.13
N SER A 614 1.83 15.28 -4.35
CA SER A 614 2.73 14.15 -4.60
C SER A 614 4.17 14.49 -4.20
N THR A 615 5.01 13.48 -4.05
CA THR A 615 6.44 13.66 -3.73
C THR A 615 7.21 14.43 -4.81
N SER A 616 6.71 14.47 -6.06
CA SER A 616 7.24 15.26 -7.17
C SER A 616 6.76 16.72 -7.20
N GLY A 617 5.86 17.13 -6.28
CA GLY A 617 5.29 18.47 -6.24
C GLY A 617 4.07 18.67 -7.14
N GLY A 618 3.49 17.60 -7.67
CA GLY A 618 2.22 17.64 -8.39
C GLY A 618 1.03 17.76 -7.43
N TRP A 619 0.09 18.65 -7.73
CA TRP A 619 -1.11 18.93 -6.93
C TRP A 619 -2.35 18.37 -7.60
N THR A 620 -3.18 17.68 -6.80
CA THR A 620 -4.51 17.22 -7.18
C THR A 620 -5.50 17.55 -6.07
N TYR A 621 -6.75 17.82 -6.38
CA TYR A 621 -7.72 18.10 -5.34
C TYR A 621 -8.43 16.85 -4.84
N THR A 622 -8.99 16.95 -3.62
CA THR A 622 -9.62 15.83 -2.92
C THR A 622 -11.08 15.64 -3.34
N SER A 623 -11.56 14.41 -3.17
CA SER A 623 -12.94 14.05 -3.48
C SER A 623 -13.95 14.90 -2.70
N PRO A 624 -15.07 15.33 -3.31
CA PRO A 624 -16.18 16.01 -2.64
C PRO A 624 -16.92 15.05 -1.70
N ARG A 625 -17.94 15.57 -1.01
CA ARG A 625 -18.91 14.73 -0.30
C ARG A 625 -19.57 13.76 -1.27
N ALA A 626 -19.66 12.51 -0.88
CA ALA A 626 -20.27 11.46 -1.67
C ALA A 626 -21.08 10.50 -0.78
N VAL A 627 -22.16 9.97 -1.34
CA VAL A 627 -22.94 8.88 -0.74
C VAL A 627 -22.69 7.63 -1.53
N THR A 628 -22.23 6.58 -0.85
CA THR A 628 -22.11 5.25 -1.45
C THR A 628 -23.06 4.28 -0.75
N LEU A 629 -23.58 3.35 -1.53
CA LEU A 629 -24.45 2.28 -1.08
C LEU A 629 -23.88 0.95 -1.54
N GLN A 630 -23.70 0.03 -0.62
CA GLN A 630 -23.24 -1.33 -0.90
C GLN A 630 -24.27 -2.34 -0.44
N LEU A 631 -24.57 -3.31 -1.29
CA LEU A 631 -25.33 -4.50 -0.97
C LEU A 631 -24.41 -5.70 -1.11
N VAL A 632 -24.30 -6.47 -0.03
CA VAL A 632 -23.60 -7.77 -0.01
C VAL A 632 -24.62 -8.85 0.26
N SER A 633 -24.54 -9.95 -0.49
CA SER A 633 -25.38 -11.13 -0.34
C SER A 633 -24.49 -12.36 -0.24
N ASP A 634 -24.57 -13.07 0.86
CA ASP A 634 -23.79 -14.29 1.13
C ASP A 634 -24.73 -15.50 1.23
N PHE A 635 -24.32 -16.65 0.63
CA PHE A 635 -25.08 -17.89 0.54
C PHE A 635 -24.26 -19.11 0.96
#